data_e9658bf749881e7f9eb19985d69805d5
#
_entry.id   e9658bf749881e7f9eb19985d69805d5
#
_cell.length_a   1.000
_cell.length_b   1.000
_cell.length_c   1.000
_cell.angle_alpha   90.00
_cell.angle_beta   90.00
_cell.angle_gamma   90.00
#
_symmetry.space_group_name_H-M   'P 1'
#
loop_
_entity.id
_entity.type
_entity.pdbx_description
1 polymer ?
#
loop_
_entity_poly.entity_id
_entity_poly.type
_entity_poly.pdbx_seq_one_letter_code
_entity_poly.pdbx_strand_id
1 'polypeptide(L)'
;KIKFYLKFNMNNDLSPRWENFAVYLPAIQYPFASTVKDNTQIKNREFPKSIKLTDLDFLNPKSKLWHYKYALYSAGQFSDARPKACAVTNRDRDNTVVLGDSGGFQIGQGTLKGVEKFKLAKTKEQLCDMWRDSGEVRKRIVLWLDAHSDYAMTIDMPLWARLPQFKHTPFHKCTVQELINLSL
;
A
#
# COMPACT_ATOMS: atom_id res chain seq x y z
N LYS A 1 13.49 8.54 17.67
CA LYS A 1 13.96 7.15 17.47
C LYS A 1 12.75 6.24 17.47
N ILE A 2 12.26 5.90 16.30
CA ILE A 2 11.22 4.88 16.14
C ILE A 2 11.93 3.54 16.36
N LYS A 3 11.64 2.87 17.45
CA LYS A 3 12.10 1.50 17.69
C LYS A 3 11.15 0.58 16.92
N PHE A 4 11.63 -0.01 15.85
CA PHE A 4 10.94 -1.13 15.21
C PHE A 4 11.04 -2.34 16.15
N TYR A 5 9.99 -2.62 16.88
CA TYR A 5 9.83 -3.90 17.56
C TYR A 5 9.19 -4.88 16.59
N LEU A 6 10.01 -5.73 15.99
CA LEU A 6 9.54 -6.97 15.38
C LEU A 6 9.00 -7.88 16.49
N LYS A 7 7.72 -7.80 16.80
CA LYS A 7 7.07 -8.77 17.66
C LYS A 7 6.70 -9.97 16.79
N PHE A 8 7.63 -10.92 16.70
CA PHE A 8 7.30 -12.25 16.21
C PHE A 8 6.45 -12.96 17.27
N ASN A 9 5.13 -12.92 17.15
CA ASN A 9 4.29 -13.97 17.72
C ASN A 9 4.12 -15.03 16.64
N MET A 10 5.18 -15.80 16.41
CA MET A 10 5.08 -17.02 15.62
C MET A 10 4.50 -18.08 16.55
N ASN A 11 3.23 -18.41 16.40
CA ASN A 11 2.74 -19.70 16.84
C ASN A 11 3.69 -20.76 16.26
N ASN A 12 4.20 -21.63 17.13
CA ASN A 12 5.25 -22.63 16.88
C ASN A 12 4.91 -23.71 15.83
N ASP A 13 3.95 -23.47 14.97
CA ASP A 13 3.45 -24.42 13.97
C ASP A 13 3.96 -24.14 12.54
N LEU A 14 4.94 -23.25 12.41
CA LEU A 14 5.65 -23.10 11.16
C LEU A 14 6.71 -24.19 11.08
N SER A 15 6.39 -25.26 10.36
CA SER A 15 7.33 -26.33 10.11
C SER A 15 8.62 -25.80 9.47
N PRO A 16 9.80 -26.42 9.71
CA PRO A 16 11.10 -26.02 9.12
C PRO A 16 11.09 -25.85 7.59
N ARG A 17 10.05 -26.34 6.91
CA ARG A 17 9.86 -26.16 5.47
C ARG A 17 9.65 -24.69 5.06
N TRP A 18 9.15 -23.83 5.96
CA TRP A 18 8.85 -22.42 5.63
C TRP A 18 10.10 -21.54 5.52
N GLU A 19 11.19 -21.92 6.17
CA GLU A 19 12.45 -21.17 6.10
C GLU A 19 13.05 -21.15 4.69
N ASN A 20 12.63 -22.07 3.82
CA ASN A 20 13.15 -22.25 2.46
C ASN A 20 12.16 -21.86 1.34
N PHE A 21 10.98 -21.33 1.66
CA PHE A 21 9.97 -20.99 0.66
C PHE A 21 9.61 -19.50 0.70
N ALA A 22 9.54 -18.91 -0.48
CA ALA A 22 8.96 -17.57 -0.63
C ALA A 22 7.44 -17.62 -0.36
N VAL A 23 6.95 -16.66 0.42
CA VAL A 23 5.52 -16.46 0.66
C VAL A 23 4.97 -15.55 -0.44
N TYR A 24 3.96 -16.02 -1.15
CA TYR A 24 3.25 -15.18 -2.11
C TYR A 24 2.39 -14.14 -1.36
N LEU A 25 2.49 -12.88 -1.76
CA LEU A 25 1.73 -11.77 -1.20
C LEU A 25 0.79 -11.19 -2.27
N PRO A 26 -0.47 -11.63 -2.33
CA PRO A 26 -1.44 -11.05 -3.27
C PRO A 26 -1.60 -9.55 -2.98
N ALA A 27 -1.47 -8.71 -4.03
CA ALA A 27 -1.66 -7.28 -3.90
C ALA A 27 -3.16 -6.93 -3.85
N ILE A 28 -3.56 -6.26 -2.78
CA ILE A 28 -4.92 -5.76 -2.58
C ILE A 28 -4.99 -4.31 -3.05
N GLN A 29 -5.83 -4.04 -4.03
CA GLN A 29 -6.15 -2.70 -4.45
C GLN A 29 -7.31 -2.12 -3.63
N TYR A 30 -7.31 -0.80 -3.41
CA TYR A 30 -8.34 -0.12 -2.63
C TYR A 30 -9.77 -0.38 -3.14
N PRO A 31 -10.07 -0.34 -4.46
CA PRO A 31 -11.42 -0.64 -4.96
C PRO A 31 -11.91 -2.04 -4.57
N PHE A 32 -11.05 -3.05 -4.64
CA PHE A 32 -11.40 -4.40 -4.19
C PHE A 32 -11.63 -4.43 -2.68
N ALA A 33 -10.70 -3.90 -1.90
CA ALA A 33 -10.76 -3.92 -0.43
C ALA A 33 -12.01 -3.23 0.12
N SER A 34 -12.46 -2.14 -0.52
CA SER A 34 -13.69 -1.44 -0.14
C SER A 34 -14.93 -2.20 -0.57
N THR A 35 -14.94 -2.74 -1.79
CA THR A 35 -16.09 -3.43 -2.38
C THR A 35 -16.49 -4.67 -1.59
N VAL A 36 -15.54 -5.47 -1.14
CA VAL A 36 -15.84 -6.72 -0.38
C VAL A 36 -16.42 -6.45 1.00
N LYS A 37 -16.39 -5.21 1.49
CA LYS A 37 -17.01 -4.79 2.76
C LYS A 37 -18.25 -3.94 2.56
N ASP A 38 -18.43 -3.31 1.41
CA ASP A 38 -19.52 -2.41 1.12
C ASP A 38 -20.31 -2.89 -0.11
N ASN A 39 -21.41 -3.60 0.12
CA ASN A 39 -22.30 -4.10 -0.91
C ASN A 39 -22.94 -3.00 -1.77
N THR A 40 -22.88 -1.73 -1.36
CA THR A 40 -23.49 -0.62 -2.08
C THR A 40 -22.75 -0.24 -3.36
N GLN A 41 -21.49 -0.65 -3.51
CA GLN A 41 -20.67 -0.31 -4.68
C GLN A 41 -20.91 -1.19 -5.90
N ILE A 42 -21.64 -2.29 -5.76
CA ILE A 42 -22.02 -3.14 -6.90
C ILE A 42 -23.47 -2.86 -7.28
N LYS A 43 -23.69 -1.72 -7.87
CA LYS A 43 -24.91 -1.46 -8.63
C LYS A 43 -24.76 -2.17 -9.98
N ASN A 44 -25.67 -3.11 -10.28
CA ASN A 44 -25.86 -3.76 -11.59
C ASN A 44 -24.89 -4.90 -11.97
N ARG A 45 -24.30 -5.62 -11.02
CA ARG A 45 -23.67 -6.91 -11.33
C ARG A 45 -24.47 -8.05 -10.71
N GLU A 46 -24.88 -8.98 -11.55
CA GLU A 46 -25.49 -10.22 -11.08
C GLU A 46 -24.41 -11.10 -10.45
N PHE A 47 -24.49 -11.28 -9.15
CA PHE A 47 -23.72 -12.28 -8.44
C PHE A 47 -24.56 -13.56 -8.32
N PRO A 48 -23.93 -14.75 -8.39
CA PRO A 48 -24.64 -15.98 -8.06
C PRO A 48 -25.29 -15.86 -6.68
N LYS A 49 -26.56 -16.25 -6.56
CA LYS A 49 -27.34 -16.12 -5.30
C LYS A 49 -26.68 -16.77 -4.08
N SER A 50 -25.80 -17.75 -4.30
CA SER A 50 -25.06 -18.48 -3.28
C SER A 50 -23.81 -17.79 -2.77
N ILE A 51 -23.33 -16.72 -3.45
CA ILE A 51 -22.08 -16.03 -3.15
C ILE A 51 -22.41 -14.61 -2.68
N LYS A 52 -21.85 -14.25 -1.52
CA LYS A 52 -21.87 -12.88 -0.99
C LYS A 52 -20.54 -12.19 -1.34
N LEU A 53 -20.54 -10.88 -1.47
CA LEU A 53 -19.30 -10.11 -1.68
C LEU A 53 -18.27 -10.37 -0.58
N THR A 54 -18.71 -10.51 0.65
CA THR A 54 -17.86 -10.85 1.79
C THR A 54 -17.17 -12.21 1.64
N ASP A 55 -17.69 -13.12 0.78
CA ASP A 55 -17.04 -14.38 0.47
C ASP A 55 -15.83 -14.21 -0.48
N LEU A 56 -15.66 -13.04 -1.08
CA LEU A 56 -14.47 -12.66 -1.86
C LEU A 56 -13.34 -12.09 -1.00
N ASP A 57 -13.61 -11.71 0.24
CA ASP A 57 -12.61 -11.23 1.18
C ASP A 57 -11.72 -12.38 1.66
N PHE A 58 -10.66 -12.64 0.94
CA PHE A 58 -9.78 -13.77 1.24
C PHE A 58 -8.99 -13.64 2.55
N LEU A 59 -8.89 -12.42 3.12
CA LEU A 59 -8.33 -12.23 4.47
C LEU A 59 -9.31 -12.60 5.57
N ASN A 60 -10.59 -12.84 5.23
CA ASN A 60 -11.58 -13.27 6.19
C ASN A 60 -11.56 -14.79 6.31
N PRO A 61 -11.26 -15.36 7.50
CA PRO A 61 -11.21 -16.81 7.68
C PRO A 61 -12.59 -17.50 7.49
N LYS A 62 -13.67 -16.71 7.47
CA LYS A 62 -15.04 -17.20 7.19
C LYS A 62 -15.42 -17.10 5.70
N SER A 63 -14.49 -16.71 4.82
CA SER A 63 -14.73 -16.70 3.38
C SER A 63 -15.05 -18.12 2.90
N LYS A 64 -16.12 -18.26 2.10
CA LYS A 64 -16.54 -19.55 1.57
C LYS A 64 -15.79 -19.97 0.31
N LEU A 65 -15.17 -19.02 -0.39
CA LEU A 65 -14.51 -19.30 -1.65
C LEU A 65 -13.03 -19.61 -1.47
N TRP A 66 -12.35 -18.79 -0.71
CA TRP A 66 -10.90 -18.91 -0.51
C TRP A 66 -10.48 -18.09 0.68
N HIS A 67 -9.59 -18.64 1.51
CA HIS A 67 -8.96 -17.97 2.61
C HIS A 67 -7.45 -18.03 2.46
N TYR A 68 -6.80 -16.88 2.59
CA TYR A 68 -5.35 -16.79 2.57
C TYR A 68 -4.89 -15.67 3.50
N LYS A 69 -3.97 -15.98 4.40
CA LYS A 69 -3.65 -15.10 5.51
C LYS A 69 -2.65 -13.99 5.17
N TYR A 70 -2.03 -14.04 4.00
CA TYR A 70 -1.01 -13.08 3.60
C TYR A 70 -1.51 -12.15 2.51
N ALA A 71 -1.11 -10.88 2.58
CA ALA A 71 -1.39 -9.91 1.53
C ALA A 71 -0.37 -8.76 1.53
N LEU A 72 -0.36 -8.02 0.42
CA LEU A 72 0.33 -6.76 0.27
C LEU A 72 -0.70 -5.69 -0.12
N TYR A 73 -0.55 -4.47 0.38
CA TYR A 73 -1.29 -3.31 -0.10
C TYR A 73 -0.37 -2.09 -0.17
N SER A 74 -0.75 -1.08 -0.96
CA SER A 74 0.01 0.16 -1.05
C SER A 74 -0.66 1.28 -0.27
N ALA A 75 0.01 1.81 0.75
CA ALA A 75 -0.48 2.93 1.55
C ALA A 75 -0.77 4.18 0.70
N GLY A 76 -0.09 4.34 -0.44
CA GLY A 76 -0.37 5.40 -1.39
C GLY A 76 -1.78 5.35 -1.99
N GLN A 77 -2.39 4.17 -2.10
CA GLN A 77 -3.78 4.05 -2.55
C GLN A 77 -4.79 4.24 -1.41
N PHE A 78 -4.46 3.81 -0.21
CA PHE A 78 -5.38 3.74 0.93
C PHE A 78 -5.35 5.00 1.79
N SER A 79 -4.20 5.63 1.96
CA SER A 79 -4.03 6.79 2.84
C SER A 79 -4.80 8.04 2.36
N ASP A 80 -5.15 8.11 1.09
CA ASP A 80 -5.96 9.19 0.52
C ASP A 80 -7.46 8.95 0.70
N ALA A 81 -7.85 7.71 0.91
CA ALA A 81 -9.22 7.37 1.25
C ALA A 81 -9.46 7.71 2.73
N ARG A 82 -10.57 8.34 3.05
CA ARG A 82 -11.02 8.39 4.44
C ARG A 82 -11.21 6.94 4.90
N PRO A 83 -10.75 6.57 6.11
CA PRO A 83 -10.79 5.19 6.56
C PRO A 83 -12.23 4.70 6.65
N LYS A 84 -12.73 4.19 5.52
CA LYS A 84 -13.94 3.36 5.51
C LYS A 84 -13.51 1.94 5.85
N ALA A 85 -14.40 1.18 6.46
CA ALA A 85 -14.22 -0.25 6.66
C ALA A 85 -13.86 -0.91 5.32
N CYS A 86 -12.73 -1.63 5.29
CA CYS A 86 -12.28 -2.34 4.11
C CYS A 86 -11.58 -3.65 4.51
N ALA A 87 -11.26 -4.51 3.55
CA ALA A 87 -10.62 -5.79 3.83
C ALA A 87 -9.30 -5.65 4.62
N VAL A 88 -8.54 -4.57 4.41
CA VAL A 88 -7.29 -4.33 5.13
C VAL A 88 -7.53 -3.82 6.56
N THR A 89 -8.42 -2.82 6.75
CA THR A 89 -8.65 -2.19 8.06
C THR A 89 -9.45 -3.07 9.02
N ASN A 90 -10.29 -3.97 8.48
CA ASN A 90 -11.19 -4.82 9.26
C ASN A 90 -10.80 -6.30 9.22
N ARG A 91 -9.55 -6.60 8.85
CA ARG A 91 -9.07 -7.99 8.87
C ARG A 91 -8.94 -8.51 10.29
N ASP A 92 -8.92 -9.80 10.43
CA ASP A 92 -8.52 -10.48 11.65
C ASP A 92 -6.97 -10.42 11.76
N ARG A 93 -6.47 -9.51 12.59
CA ARG A 93 -5.02 -9.28 12.72
C ARG A 93 -4.28 -10.41 13.42
N ASP A 94 -4.97 -11.21 14.21
CA ASP A 94 -4.34 -12.35 14.88
C ASP A 94 -4.05 -13.50 13.92
N ASN A 95 -4.84 -13.60 12.84
CA ASN A 95 -4.77 -14.68 11.87
C ASN A 95 -4.31 -14.26 10.47
N THR A 96 -3.95 -12.98 10.27
CA THR A 96 -3.48 -12.46 8.97
C THR A 96 -2.18 -11.68 9.12
N VAL A 97 -1.38 -11.68 8.06
CA VAL A 97 -0.13 -10.92 7.95
C VAL A 97 -0.18 -10.07 6.69
N VAL A 98 -0.09 -8.77 6.85
CA VAL A 98 -0.19 -7.83 5.73
C VAL A 98 1.03 -6.93 5.66
N LEU A 99 1.69 -6.96 4.52
CA LEU A 99 2.80 -6.06 4.19
C LEU A 99 2.25 -4.77 3.59
N GLY A 100 2.63 -3.64 4.17
CA GLY A 100 2.32 -2.30 3.65
C GLY A 100 3.45 -1.78 2.77
N ASP A 101 3.16 -1.56 1.48
CA ASP A 101 4.01 -0.78 0.59
C ASP A 101 3.79 0.71 0.80
N SER A 102 4.85 1.51 0.70
CA SER A 102 4.83 2.95 0.96
C SER A 102 4.02 3.77 -0.05
N GLY A 103 3.75 3.23 -1.22
CA GLY A 103 3.12 3.96 -2.32
C GLY A 103 4.09 4.72 -3.21
N GLY A 104 5.35 4.28 -3.28
CA GLY A 104 6.37 4.84 -4.16
C GLY A 104 5.92 4.95 -5.61
N PHE A 105 5.10 3.98 -6.08
CA PHE A 105 4.50 4.06 -7.42
C PHE A 105 3.61 5.30 -7.58
N GLN A 106 2.71 5.57 -6.66
CA GLN A 106 1.80 6.72 -6.71
C GLN A 106 2.56 8.04 -6.56
N ILE A 107 3.63 8.05 -5.76
CA ILE A 107 4.52 9.21 -5.61
C ILE A 107 5.23 9.48 -6.94
N GLY A 108 5.89 8.49 -7.51
CA GLY A 108 6.61 8.61 -8.78
C GLY A 108 5.73 9.00 -9.96
N GLN A 109 4.49 8.53 -10.00
CA GLN A 109 3.49 8.92 -11.00
C GLN A 109 2.89 10.32 -10.74
N GLY A 110 3.09 10.90 -9.56
CA GLY A 110 2.47 12.16 -9.16
C GLY A 110 0.94 12.06 -9.04
N THR A 111 0.43 10.88 -8.68
CA THR A 111 -1.01 10.62 -8.53
C THR A 111 -1.47 10.58 -7.08
N LEU A 112 -0.54 10.57 -6.13
CA LEU A 112 -0.85 10.65 -4.71
C LEU A 112 -1.39 12.03 -4.35
N LYS A 113 -2.45 12.09 -3.55
CA LYS A 113 -3.03 13.36 -3.10
C LYS A 113 -1.99 14.19 -2.32
N GLY A 114 -1.77 15.41 -2.81
CA GLY A 114 -0.79 16.35 -2.26
C GLY A 114 0.54 16.39 -3.01
N VAL A 115 0.79 15.43 -3.95
CA VAL A 115 1.96 15.48 -4.83
C VAL A 115 1.60 15.82 -6.28
N GLU A 116 0.34 15.89 -6.65
CA GLU A 116 -0.12 16.24 -7.99
C GLU A 116 0.35 17.64 -8.43
N LYS A 117 0.50 18.55 -7.47
CA LYS A 117 1.03 19.90 -7.69
C LYS A 117 2.50 19.93 -8.12
N PHE A 118 3.26 18.85 -7.87
CA PHE A 118 4.67 18.76 -8.23
C PHE A 118 4.91 18.78 -9.73
N LYS A 119 3.89 18.43 -10.52
CA LYS A 119 3.91 18.60 -11.99
C LYS A 119 4.12 20.04 -12.43
N LEU A 120 3.83 21.00 -11.56
CA LEU A 120 4.01 22.44 -11.82
C LEU A 120 5.44 22.92 -11.56
N ALA A 121 6.31 22.08 -10.99
CA ALA A 121 7.69 22.40 -10.75
C ALA A 121 8.41 22.69 -12.08
N LYS A 122 9.05 23.86 -12.18
CA LYS A 122 9.80 24.29 -13.38
C LYS A 122 11.20 23.71 -13.39
N THR A 123 11.82 23.54 -12.22
CA THR A 123 13.16 22.99 -12.04
C THR A 123 13.13 21.76 -11.13
N LYS A 124 14.20 20.96 -11.18
CA LYS A 124 14.32 19.79 -10.29
C LYS A 124 14.54 20.20 -8.83
N GLU A 125 15.25 21.32 -8.61
CA GLU A 125 15.48 21.88 -7.27
C GLU A 125 14.15 22.23 -6.64
N GLN A 126 13.31 22.97 -7.37
CA GLN A 126 11.95 23.30 -6.92
C GLN A 126 11.13 22.04 -6.61
N LEU A 127 11.24 20.99 -7.43
CA LEU A 127 10.55 19.72 -7.19
C LEU A 127 11.05 19.06 -5.90
N CYS A 128 12.37 19.01 -5.68
CA CYS A 128 12.96 18.44 -4.47
C CYS A 128 12.53 19.21 -3.21
N ASP A 129 12.50 20.53 -3.27
CA ASP A 129 12.03 21.36 -2.16
C ASP A 129 10.55 21.11 -1.86
N MET A 130 9.71 21.09 -2.89
CA MET A 130 8.28 20.75 -2.73
C MET A 130 8.07 19.39 -2.09
N TRP A 131 8.92 18.39 -2.38
CA TRP A 131 8.85 17.09 -1.74
C TRP A 131 9.29 17.14 -0.28
N ARG A 132 10.40 17.83 0.03
CA ARG A 132 10.87 18.02 1.40
C ARG A 132 9.81 18.72 2.26
N ASP A 133 9.12 19.71 1.68
CA ASP A 133 8.06 20.45 2.34
C ASP A 133 6.74 19.67 2.45
N SER A 134 6.64 18.51 1.79
CA SER A 134 5.44 17.66 1.80
C SER A 134 5.34 16.73 3.03
N GLY A 135 5.82 17.18 4.18
CA GLY A 135 5.85 16.39 5.41
C GLY A 135 4.51 15.77 5.81
N GLU A 136 3.41 16.47 5.58
CA GLU A 136 2.07 15.96 5.87
C GLU A 136 1.67 14.77 4.99
N VAL A 137 2.13 14.70 3.74
CA VAL A 137 1.91 13.55 2.85
C VAL A 137 2.64 12.33 3.39
N ARG A 138 3.93 12.49 3.74
CA ARG A 138 4.75 11.42 4.32
C ARG A 138 4.19 10.94 5.65
N LYS A 139 3.83 11.88 6.53
CA LYS A 139 3.21 11.59 7.82
C LYS A 139 1.94 10.76 7.66
N ARG A 140 1.07 11.13 6.72
CA ARG A 140 -0.17 10.41 6.43
C ARG A 140 0.09 8.96 6.01
N ILE A 141 1.09 8.75 5.13
CA ILE A 141 1.49 7.41 4.69
C ILE A 141 2.03 6.59 5.87
N VAL A 142 2.95 7.16 6.65
CA VAL A 142 3.55 6.48 7.80
C VAL A 142 2.51 6.10 8.84
N LEU A 143 1.60 7.02 9.18
CA LEU A 143 0.52 6.74 10.13
C LEU A 143 -0.43 5.64 9.63
N TRP A 144 -0.69 5.61 8.32
CA TRP A 144 -1.49 4.54 7.74
C TRP A 144 -0.78 3.19 7.81
N LEU A 145 0.51 3.14 7.48
CA LEU A 145 1.33 1.93 7.55
C LEU A 145 1.41 1.41 8.99
N ASP A 146 1.67 2.29 9.95
CA ASP A 146 1.73 1.95 11.38
C ASP A 146 0.41 1.36 11.89
N ALA A 147 -0.72 1.96 11.50
CA ALA A 147 -2.04 1.54 11.93
C ALA A 147 -2.51 0.22 11.32
N HIS A 148 -2.11 -0.11 10.07
CA HIS A 148 -2.76 -1.15 9.28
C HIS A 148 -1.85 -2.22 8.70
N SER A 149 -0.54 -2.15 8.91
CA SER A 149 0.41 -3.15 8.45
C SER A 149 0.96 -3.97 9.63
N ASP A 150 1.40 -5.18 9.35
CA ASP A 150 2.22 -5.97 10.29
C ASP A 150 3.70 -5.75 9.99
N TYR A 151 4.01 -5.55 8.71
CA TYR A 151 5.30 -5.10 8.21
C TYR A 151 5.08 -3.94 7.24
N ALA A 152 6.01 -2.99 7.20
CA ALA A 152 5.91 -1.85 6.31
C ALA A 152 7.24 -1.58 5.62
N MET A 153 7.17 -1.22 4.34
CA MET A 153 8.30 -0.68 3.61
C MET A 153 8.50 0.80 3.95
N THR A 154 9.74 1.23 4.00
CA THR A 154 10.07 2.67 4.11
C THR A 154 9.57 3.41 2.88
N ILE A 155 9.32 4.72 3.05
CA ILE A 155 8.97 5.55 1.89
C ILE A 155 10.18 5.64 0.97
N ASP A 156 9.99 5.22 -0.28
CA ASP A 156 11.00 5.25 -1.33
C ASP A 156 10.57 6.11 -2.50
N MET A 157 11.56 6.67 -3.17
CA MET A 157 11.39 7.35 -4.44
C MET A 157 11.79 6.40 -5.57
N PRO A 158 10.86 6.03 -6.45
CA PRO A 158 11.12 4.98 -7.43
C PRO A 158 12.12 5.40 -8.50
N LEU A 159 13.21 4.66 -8.64
CA LEU A 159 14.26 4.92 -9.65
C LEU A 159 13.73 4.80 -11.09
N TRP A 160 12.70 4.00 -11.31
CA TRP A 160 12.07 3.86 -12.63
C TRP A 160 11.40 5.16 -13.12
N ALA A 161 11.12 6.14 -12.24
CA ALA A 161 10.61 7.45 -12.64
C ALA A 161 11.55 8.18 -13.60
N ARG A 162 12.82 7.79 -13.68
CA ARG A 162 13.81 8.32 -14.62
C ARG A 162 13.79 7.68 -16.02
N LEU A 163 13.07 6.59 -16.20
CA LEU A 163 13.01 5.93 -17.51
C LEU A 163 12.30 6.81 -18.54
N PRO A 164 12.68 6.75 -19.84
CA PRO A 164 12.14 7.64 -20.87
C PRO A 164 10.61 7.64 -20.99
N GLN A 165 9.96 6.50 -20.73
CA GLN A 165 8.50 6.38 -20.75
C GLN A 165 7.81 7.17 -19.64
N PHE A 166 8.54 7.54 -18.58
CA PHE A 166 8.02 8.28 -17.42
C PHE A 166 8.41 9.77 -17.40
N LYS A 167 8.94 10.30 -18.51
CA LYS A 167 9.36 11.71 -18.59
C LYS A 167 8.24 12.73 -18.31
N HIS A 168 6.99 12.28 -18.33
CA HIS A 168 5.82 13.08 -17.94
C HIS A 168 5.61 13.15 -16.42
N THR A 169 6.32 12.32 -15.64
CA THR A 169 6.20 12.33 -14.18
C THR A 169 7.10 13.40 -13.54
N PRO A 170 6.75 13.90 -12.34
CA PRO A 170 7.50 15.00 -11.72
C PRO A 170 8.96 14.66 -11.43
N PHE A 171 9.27 13.42 -11.07
CA PHE A 171 10.60 13.01 -10.63
C PHE A 171 11.55 12.55 -11.74
N HIS A 172 11.13 12.58 -13.00
CA HIS A 172 11.97 12.19 -14.14
C HIS A 172 13.26 13.02 -14.25
N LYS A 173 13.21 14.29 -13.83
CA LYS A 173 14.33 15.24 -13.89
C LYS A 173 15.41 14.99 -12.84
N CYS A 174 15.12 14.21 -11.80
CA CYS A 174 16.07 13.94 -10.72
C CYS A 174 17.13 12.94 -11.13
N THR A 175 18.34 13.05 -10.60
CA THR A 175 19.38 12.03 -10.68
C THR A 175 19.04 10.85 -9.75
N VAL A 176 19.73 9.71 -9.92
CA VAL A 176 19.60 8.56 -9.00
C VAL A 176 19.93 8.98 -7.56
N GLN A 177 21.02 9.73 -7.37
CA GLN A 177 21.44 10.17 -6.04
C GLN A 177 20.41 11.10 -5.39
N GLU A 178 19.80 11.99 -6.17
CA GLU A 178 18.74 12.87 -5.66
C GLU A 178 17.51 12.05 -5.24
N LEU A 179 17.09 11.03 -6.02
CA LEU A 179 15.98 10.16 -5.63
C LEU A 179 16.30 9.37 -4.35
N ILE A 180 17.52 8.84 -4.22
CA ILE A 180 17.96 8.17 -2.98
C ILE A 180 17.89 9.14 -1.80
N ASN A 181 18.41 10.34 -1.94
CA ASN A 181 18.41 11.35 -0.87
C ASN A 181 16.98 11.82 -0.50
N LEU A 182 16.00 11.69 -1.40
CA LEU A 182 14.61 12.00 -1.13
C LEU A 182 13.87 10.84 -0.44
N SER A 183 14.43 9.63 -0.48
CA SER A 183 13.87 8.43 0.16
C SER A 183 14.22 8.31 1.66
N LEU A 184 15.23 9.04 2.12
CA LEU A 184 15.77 8.97 3.49
C LEU A 184 15.09 9.95 4.47
#